data_aea6c06e5745f18ee7a037ae46bbbb2d
#
_entry.id   aea6c06e5745f18ee7a037ae46bbbb2d
#
_cell.length_a   1.000
_cell.length_b   1.000
_cell.length_c   1.000
_cell.angle_alpha   90.00
_cell.angle_beta   90.00
_cell.angle_gamma   90.00
#
_symmetry.space_group_name_H-M   'P 1'
#
loop_
_entity.id
_entity.type
_entity.pdbx_description
1 polymer ?
#
loop_
_entity_poly.entity_id
_entity_poly.type
_entity_poly.pdbx_seq_one_letter_code
_entity_poly.pdbx_strand_id
1 'polypeptide(L)'
;GRRLFYVALTRTKNRVYIVVPQQHPSDFVRELVKDYPGVTVNGELDDCRETRTEMKRCPVCGYPMQLRYKKAYGLKLWICSNEPEICDFMTNNLKGGDLPILKCDCCKDGYLIVKEGWGEPFLGCTNYRADRSGCNRAISRDKYLRSVKPFFDE
;
A
#
# COMPACT_ATOMS: atom_id res chain seq x y z
N GLY A 1 6.46 -5.80 18.40
CA GLY A 1 6.15 -7.02 17.81
C GLY A 1 6.88 -8.27 18.24
N ARG A 2 8.11 -8.55 17.80
CA ARG A 2 8.83 -9.83 18.04
C ARG A 2 8.97 -10.21 19.52
N ARG A 3 9.34 -9.28 20.38
CA ARG A 3 9.49 -9.54 21.83
C ARG A 3 8.19 -10.00 22.47
N LEU A 4 7.06 -9.39 22.10
CA LEU A 4 5.75 -9.75 22.65
C LEU A 4 5.32 -11.16 22.20
N PHE A 5 5.56 -11.50 20.93
CA PHE A 5 5.28 -12.82 20.39
C PHE A 5 6.13 -13.90 21.07
N TYR A 6 7.41 -13.68 21.24
CA TYR A 6 8.30 -14.57 21.97
C TYR A 6 7.87 -14.77 23.43
N VAL A 7 7.52 -13.70 24.14
CA VAL A 7 7.02 -13.79 25.51
C VAL A 7 5.74 -14.61 25.58
N ALA A 8 4.81 -14.46 24.65
CA ALA A 8 3.58 -15.26 24.59
C ALA A 8 3.88 -16.75 24.40
N LEU A 9 4.81 -17.11 23.51
CA LEU A 9 5.21 -18.50 23.28
C LEU A 9 5.87 -19.13 24.51
N THR A 10 6.70 -18.38 25.23
CA THR A 10 7.48 -18.90 26.38
C THR A 10 6.69 -18.96 27.69
N ARG A 11 5.46 -18.46 27.74
CA ARG A 11 4.60 -18.51 28.95
C ARG A 11 3.86 -19.81 29.11
N THR A 12 3.86 -20.69 28.13
CA THR A 12 3.12 -21.95 28.13
C THR A 12 4.05 -23.10 28.45
N LYS A 13 3.60 -24.01 29.34
CA LYS A 13 4.40 -25.17 29.76
C LYS A 13 4.30 -26.36 28.78
N ASN A 14 3.18 -26.52 28.09
CA ASN A 14 2.92 -27.74 27.34
C ASN A 14 2.75 -27.49 25.83
N ARG A 15 1.73 -26.75 25.41
CA ARG A 15 1.40 -26.55 24.00
C ARG A 15 0.91 -25.12 23.75
N VAL A 16 1.27 -24.58 22.62
CA VAL A 16 0.74 -23.31 22.10
C VAL A 16 0.01 -23.58 20.79
N TYR A 17 -1.19 -23.07 20.67
CA TYR A 17 -1.95 -23.07 19.44
C TYR A 17 -2.03 -21.66 18.90
N ILE A 18 -1.58 -21.47 17.66
CA ILE A 18 -1.63 -20.18 16.98
C ILE A 18 -2.68 -20.28 15.88
N VAL A 19 -3.76 -19.54 16.02
CA VAL A 19 -4.78 -19.44 14.98
C VAL A 19 -4.35 -18.36 13.99
N VAL A 20 -4.22 -18.76 12.74
CA VAL A 20 -3.71 -17.91 11.68
C VAL A 20 -4.74 -17.83 10.56
N PRO A 21 -5.04 -16.64 10.02
CA PRO A 21 -5.81 -16.54 8.79
C PRO A 21 -5.09 -17.28 7.66
N GLN A 22 -5.82 -18.12 6.93
CA GLN A 22 -5.26 -18.88 5.80
C GLN A 22 -4.64 -17.95 4.75
N GLN A 23 -5.34 -16.84 4.48
CA GLN A 23 -4.84 -15.78 3.61
C GLN A 23 -4.03 -14.78 4.43
N HIS A 24 -2.78 -14.56 4.05
CA HIS A 24 -1.88 -13.58 4.66
C HIS A 24 -1.44 -13.88 6.12
N PRO A 25 -0.79 -15.01 6.38
CA PRO A 25 -0.15 -15.26 7.66
C PRO A 25 0.89 -14.18 7.96
N SER A 26 1.09 -13.84 9.24
CA SER A 26 2.09 -12.85 9.64
C SER A 26 3.51 -13.36 9.36
N ASP A 27 4.45 -12.44 9.16
CA ASP A 27 5.86 -12.77 8.94
C ASP A 27 6.46 -13.59 10.10
N PHE A 28 5.99 -13.37 11.33
CA PHE A 28 6.41 -14.15 12.48
C PHE A 28 5.98 -15.62 12.41
N VAL A 29 4.80 -15.90 11.86
CA VAL A 29 4.31 -17.28 11.68
C VAL A 29 5.09 -17.96 10.57
N ARG A 30 5.37 -17.27 9.48
CA ARG A 30 6.18 -17.80 8.37
C ARG A 30 7.59 -18.15 8.84
N GLU A 31 8.24 -17.25 9.56
CA GLU A 31 9.55 -17.46 10.15
C GLU A 31 9.53 -18.67 11.11
N LEU A 32 8.51 -18.75 11.96
CA LEU A 32 8.36 -19.85 12.91
C LEU A 32 8.24 -21.21 12.22
N VAL A 33 7.41 -21.32 11.19
CA VAL A 33 7.22 -22.55 10.43
C VAL A 33 8.46 -22.94 9.64
N LYS A 34 9.18 -21.95 9.11
CA LYS A 34 10.40 -22.16 8.34
C LYS A 34 11.58 -22.62 9.20
N ASP A 35 11.77 -21.97 10.36
CA ASP A 35 12.98 -22.13 11.17
C ASP A 35 12.85 -23.26 12.21
N TYR A 36 11.63 -23.70 12.52
CA TYR A 36 11.38 -24.72 13.54
C TYR A 36 10.61 -25.92 13.00
N PRO A 37 11.30 -27.00 12.62
CA PRO A 37 10.66 -28.20 12.03
C PRO A 37 9.72 -28.96 12.99
N GLY A 38 9.74 -28.62 14.29
CA GLY A 38 8.82 -29.19 15.29
C GLY A 38 7.43 -28.53 15.32
N VAL A 39 7.18 -27.49 14.52
CA VAL A 39 5.89 -26.84 14.42
C VAL A 39 4.97 -27.66 13.51
N THR A 40 3.86 -28.14 14.06
CA THR A 40 2.84 -28.82 13.28
C THR A 40 1.85 -27.82 12.70
N VAL A 41 1.68 -27.81 11.40
CA VAL A 41 0.69 -26.99 10.71
C VAL A 41 -0.53 -27.85 10.38
N ASN A 42 -1.69 -27.48 10.92
CA ASN A 42 -2.98 -28.11 10.60
C ASN A 42 -3.74 -27.20 9.62
N GLY A 43 -3.93 -27.66 8.40
CA GLY A 43 -4.54 -26.91 7.30
C GLY A 43 -3.53 -26.45 6.26
N GLU A 44 -4.04 -25.89 5.18
CA GLU A 44 -3.23 -25.27 4.14
C GLU A 44 -2.95 -23.83 4.57
N LEU A 45 -1.70 -23.56 4.93
CA LEU A 45 -1.19 -22.21 4.84
C LEU A 45 -0.98 -21.96 3.36
N ASP A 46 -1.64 -20.96 2.81
CA ASP A 46 -1.26 -20.45 1.50
C ASP A 46 0.24 -20.26 1.53
N ASP A 47 0.92 -21.15 0.80
CA ASP A 47 2.36 -21.09 0.68
C ASP A 47 2.66 -19.73 0.05
N CYS A 48 2.85 -18.76 0.91
CA CYS A 48 3.44 -17.50 0.52
C CYS A 48 4.91 -17.72 0.16
N ARG A 49 5.22 -18.89 -0.45
CA ARG A 49 6.33 -19.03 -1.35
C ARG A 49 6.05 -18.04 -2.46
N GLU A 50 6.52 -16.85 -2.19
CA GLU A 50 6.85 -15.93 -3.26
C GLU A 50 5.69 -15.75 -4.29
N THR A 51 4.52 -15.24 -3.86
CA THR A 51 4.21 -14.03 -4.56
C THR A 51 5.35 -13.10 -4.17
N ARG A 52 6.45 -13.18 -4.89
CA ARG A 52 7.17 -11.99 -5.24
C ARG A 52 6.10 -11.07 -5.77
N THR A 53 5.43 -10.39 -4.89
CA THR A 53 4.84 -9.11 -5.20
C THR A 53 6.03 -8.41 -5.76
N GLU A 54 6.08 -8.29 -7.09
CA GLU A 54 7.15 -7.59 -7.78
C GLU A 54 7.38 -6.38 -6.93
N MET A 55 8.56 -6.28 -6.31
CA MET A 55 8.80 -5.24 -5.31
C MET A 55 8.62 -3.95 -6.06
N LYS A 56 7.41 -3.39 -5.94
CA LYS A 56 7.03 -2.20 -6.68
C LYS A 56 7.99 -1.11 -6.26
N ARG A 57 8.69 -0.55 -7.20
CA ARG A 57 9.65 0.52 -6.96
C ARG A 57 8.97 1.86 -7.12
N CYS A 58 9.36 2.80 -6.27
CA CYS A 58 8.90 4.17 -6.37
C CYS A 58 9.35 4.78 -7.71
N PRO A 59 8.44 5.35 -8.50
CA PRO A 59 8.80 5.95 -9.79
C PRO A 59 9.62 7.24 -9.64
N VAL A 60 9.64 7.83 -8.44
CA VAL A 60 10.38 9.07 -8.17
C VAL A 60 11.80 8.80 -7.71
N CYS A 61 12.00 7.91 -6.71
CA CYS A 61 13.31 7.71 -6.09
C CYS A 61 13.85 6.27 -6.22
N GLY A 62 13.11 5.35 -6.84
CA GLY A 62 13.53 3.96 -7.03
C GLY A 62 13.49 3.08 -5.77
N TYR A 63 13.18 3.63 -4.59
CA TYR A 63 13.06 2.85 -3.35
C TYR A 63 11.89 1.86 -3.42
N PRO A 64 11.95 0.75 -2.67
CA PRO A 64 10.83 -0.18 -2.59
C PRO A 64 9.59 0.50 -2.01
N MET A 65 8.43 0.11 -2.50
CA MET A 65 7.15 0.60 -2.00
C MET A 65 6.48 -0.45 -1.11
N GLN A 66 5.74 0.00 -0.11
CA GLN A 66 4.98 -0.84 0.80
C GLN A 66 3.49 -0.57 0.65
N LEU A 67 2.69 -1.65 0.58
CA LEU A 67 1.24 -1.54 0.57
C LEU A 67 0.74 -1.36 2.00
N ARG A 68 0.07 -0.25 2.29
CA ARG A 68 -0.51 0.05 3.61
C ARG A 68 -1.91 0.62 3.50
N TYR A 69 -2.77 0.24 4.45
CA TYR A 69 -4.06 0.89 4.60
C TYR A 69 -3.90 2.20 5.39
N LYS A 70 -4.32 3.31 4.80
CA LYS A 70 -4.34 4.63 5.46
C LYS A 70 -5.78 5.01 5.81
N LYS A 71 -6.10 4.99 7.11
CA LYS A 71 -7.44 5.31 7.62
C LYS A 71 -7.91 6.71 7.21
N ALA A 72 -6.99 7.67 7.12
CA ALA A 72 -7.31 9.04 6.70
C ALA A 72 -7.92 9.14 5.29
N TYR A 73 -7.57 8.21 4.40
CA TYR A 73 -8.09 8.17 3.03
C TYR A 73 -9.13 7.05 2.83
N GLY A 74 -9.26 6.12 3.78
CA GLY A 74 -10.09 4.93 3.64
C GLY A 74 -9.61 3.96 2.56
N LEU A 75 -8.35 4.02 2.17
CA LEU A 75 -7.79 3.32 1.00
C LEU A 75 -6.52 2.54 1.34
N LYS A 76 -6.30 1.46 0.59
CA LYS A 76 -4.98 0.80 0.51
C LYS A 76 -4.11 1.59 -0.47
N LEU A 77 -2.92 1.97 -0.02
CA LEU A 77 -1.99 2.80 -0.74
C LEU A 77 -0.63 2.13 -0.84
N TRP A 78 0.00 2.23 -1.98
CA TRP A 78 1.42 2.04 -2.13
C TRP A 78 2.14 3.29 -1.63
N ILE A 79 3.03 3.13 -0.67
CA ILE A 79 3.78 4.22 -0.03
C ILE A 79 5.26 3.93 -0.23
N CYS A 80 6.01 4.93 -0.65
CA CYS A 80 7.46 4.84 -0.70
C CYS A 80 8.02 4.54 0.69
N SER A 81 9.01 3.65 0.77
CA SER A 81 9.65 3.29 2.04
C SER A 81 10.84 4.20 2.38
N ASN A 82 11.15 5.17 1.53
CA ASN A 82 12.15 6.18 1.81
C ASN A 82 11.68 7.13 2.93
N GLU A 83 12.59 7.92 3.47
CA GLU A 83 12.25 8.93 4.47
C GLU A 83 11.31 9.97 3.84
N PRO A 84 10.24 10.40 4.55
CA PRO A 84 9.23 11.32 4.00
C PRO A 84 9.80 12.67 3.55
N GLU A 85 10.89 13.09 4.16
CA GLU A 85 11.61 14.33 3.81
C GLU A 85 12.34 14.22 2.47
N ILE A 86 12.64 13.00 2.02
CA ILE A 86 13.31 12.71 0.76
C ILE A 86 12.29 12.35 -0.32
N CYS A 87 11.33 11.50 0.02
CA CYS A 87 10.29 11.06 -0.91
C CYS A 87 9.01 10.65 -0.20
N ASP A 88 7.97 11.43 -0.36
CA ASP A 88 6.64 11.20 0.20
C ASP A 88 5.66 10.58 -0.81
N PHE A 89 6.16 9.99 -1.88
CA PHE A 89 5.34 9.44 -2.96
C PHE A 89 4.39 8.36 -2.44
N MET A 90 3.10 8.56 -2.71
CA MET A 90 2.01 7.62 -2.41
C MET A 90 1.07 7.52 -3.60
N THR A 91 0.54 6.32 -3.85
CA THR A 91 -0.47 6.11 -4.90
C THR A 91 -1.49 5.06 -4.49
N ASN A 92 -2.74 5.25 -4.89
CA ASN A 92 -3.79 4.24 -4.78
C ASN A 92 -3.91 3.38 -6.06
N ASN A 93 -3.12 3.66 -7.08
CA ASN A 93 -3.09 2.85 -8.30
C ASN A 93 -2.33 1.54 -8.04
N LEU A 94 -3.08 0.44 -7.89
CA LEU A 94 -2.50 -0.88 -7.61
C LEU A 94 -1.85 -1.51 -8.85
N LYS A 95 -2.33 -1.20 -10.04
CA LYS A 95 -1.86 -1.75 -11.33
C LYS A 95 -0.76 -0.92 -11.97
N GLY A 96 -0.94 0.39 -12.00
CA GLY A 96 0.06 1.37 -12.47
C GLY A 96 0.94 1.86 -11.30
N GLY A 97 1.37 3.08 -11.29
CA GLY A 97 2.14 3.60 -10.18
C GLY A 97 2.81 4.94 -10.42
N ASP A 98 2.48 5.56 -11.55
CA ASP A 98 3.04 6.83 -12.00
C ASP A 98 2.25 8.07 -11.55
N LEU A 99 1.04 7.87 -11.01
CA LEU A 99 0.20 8.96 -10.53
C LEU A 99 0.14 8.97 -8.99
N PRO A 100 0.64 10.02 -8.32
CA PRO A 100 0.59 10.16 -6.87
C PRO A 100 -0.79 10.59 -6.38
N ILE A 101 -0.98 10.51 -5.07
CA ILE A 101 -2.05 11.23 -4.38
C ILE A 101 -1.58 12.66 -4.14
N LEU A 102 -2.41 13.62 -4.51
CA LEU A 102 -2.15 15.04 -4.33
C LEU A 102 -3.22 15.69 -3.45
N LYS A 103 -2.89 16.79 -2.79
CA LYS A 103 -3.90 17.62 -2.15
C LYS A 103 -4.72 18.32 -3.22
N CYS A 104 -6.04 18.40 -3.03
CA CYS A 104 -6.88 19.13 -3.98
C CYS A 104 -6.63 20.63 -3.89
N ASP A 105 -6.46 21.27 -5.03
CA ASP A 105 -6.26 22.71 -5.16
C ASP A 105 -7.57 23.52 -5.19
N CYS A 106 -8.72 22.85 -5.36
CA CYS A 106 -10.04 23.47 -5.44
C CYS A 106 -10.81 23.43 -4.11
N CYS A 107 -10.61 22.40 -3.28
CA CYS A 107 -11.29 22.28 -2.00
C CYS A 107 -10.29 22.01 -0.88
N LYS A 108 -10.58 22.54 0.34
CA LYS A 108 -9.64 22.49 1.47
C LYS A 108 -9.40 21.09 2.01
N ASP A 109 -10.39 20.21 1.92
CA ASP A 109 -10.41 18.92 2.62
C ASP A 109 -10.32 17.70 1.68
N GLY A 110 -10.20 17.91 0.36
CA GLY A 110 -10.15 16.86 -0.64
C GLY A 110 -8.74 16.48 -1.07
N TYR A 111 -8.64 15.27 -1.60
CA TYR A 111 -7.42 14.75 -2.22
C TYR A 111 -7.71 14.32 -3.64
N LEU A 112 -6.76 14.51 -4.54
CA LEU A 112 -6.78 13.96 -5.87
C LEU A 112 -6.21 12.55 -5.81
N ILE A 113 -7.05 11.57 -6.09
CA ILE A 113 -6.71 10.15 -6.09
C ILE A 113 -6.88 9.60 -7.51
N VAL A 114 -6.19 8.51 -7.81
CA VAL A 114 -6.34 7.83 -9.09
C VAL A 114 -7.71 7.18 -9.15
N LYS A 115 -8.47 7.54 -10.18
CA LYS A 115 -9.76 6.95 -10.54
C LYS A 115 -9.66 6.30 -11.90
N GLU A 116 -10.31 5.14 -12.04
CA GLU A 116 -10.47 4.48 -13.32
C GLU A 116 -11.73 5.03 -14.00
N GLY A 117 -11.60 5.47 -15.24
CA GLY A 117 -12.72 5.91 -16.11
C GLY A 117 -12.88 4.97 -17.29
N TRP A 118 -13.66 5.38 -18.30
CA TRP A 118 -13.85 4.64 -19.55
C TRP A 118 -12.60 4.63 -20.45
N GLY A 119 -11.51 5.27 -20.03
CA GLY A 119 -10.24 5.35 -20.74
C GLY A 119 -9.07 5.24 -19.78
N GLU A 120 -8.05 6.08 -19.99
CA GLU A 120 -6.88 6.09 -19.11
C GLU A 120 -7.21 6.56 -17.68
N PRO A 121 -6.45 6.09 -16.67
CA PRO A 121 -6.62 6.53 -15.31
C PRO A 121 -6.35 8.04 -15.19
N PHE A 122 -7.09 8.70 -14.33
CA PHE A 122 -6.98 10.13 -14.09
C PHE A 122 -7.01 10.45 -12.59
N LEU A 123 -6.56 11.63 -12.19
CA LEU A 123 -6.66 12.12 -10.83
C LEU A 123 -7.99 12.83 -10.64
N GLY A 124 -8.81 12.32 -9.73
CA GLY A 124 -10.12 12.91 -9.39
C GLY A 124 -10.26 13.19 -7.91
N CYS A 125 -10.94 14.28 -7.56
CA CYS A 125 -11.13 14.66 -6.17
C CYS A 125 -11.98 13.65 -5.39
N THR A 126 -11.62 13.40 -4.13
CA THR A 126 -12.38 12.56 -3.19
C THR A 126 -13.75 13.15 -2.85
N ASN A 127 -13.88 14.47 -2.89
CA ASN A 127 -15.13 15.18 -2.62
C ASN A 127 -16.04 15.29 -3.86
N TYR A 128 -15.74 14.55 -4.93
CA TYR A 128 -16.62 14.48 -6.08
C TYR A 128 -17.95 13.81 -5.73
N ARG A 129 -19.06 14.42 -6.16
CA ARG A 129 -20.42 13.87 -6.08
C ARG A 129 -21.05 13.86 -7.45
N ALA A 130 -21.81 12.80 -7.77
CA ALA A 130 -22.46 12.64 -9.06
C ALA A 130 -23.51 13.71 -9.36
N ASP A 131 -24.12 14.29 -8.32
CA ASP A 131 -25.10 15.39 -8.38
C ASP A 131 -24.46 16.77 -8.64
N ARG A 132 -23.11 16.81 -8.84
CA ARG A 132 -22.31 18.03 -9.01
C ARG A 132 -22.30 19.00 -7.81
N SER A 133 -22.82 18.59 -6.67
CA SER A 133 -22.77 19.40 -5.43
C SER A 133 -21.39 19.40 -4.77
N GLY A 134 -20.50 18.51 -5.19
CA GLY A 134 -19.16 18.36 -4.67
C GLY A 134 -18.09 19.02 -5.55
N CYS A 135 -16.83 18.71 -5.26
CA CYS A 135 -15.69 19.20 -6.01
C CYS A 135 -15.50 18.43 -7.32
N ASN A 136 -15.58 19.09 -8.46
CA ASN A 136 -15.42 18.50 -9.79
C ASN A 136 -13.97 18.53 -10.30
N ARG A 137 -12.98 18.75 -9.42
CA ARG A 137 -11.58 18.81 -9.84
C ARG A 137 -11.11 17.45 -10.35
N ALA A 138 -10.62 17.44 -11.59
CA ALA A 138 -9.99 16.29 -12.22
C ALA A 138 -8.77 16.74 -13.04
N ILE A 139 -7.75 15.90 -13.08
CA ILE A 139 -6.52 16.13 -13.87
C ILE A 139 -6.26 14.85 -14.65
N SER A 140 -6.17 14.96 -15.99
CA SER A 140 -5.79 13.82 -16.83
C SER A 140 -4.32 13.43 -16.57
N ARG A 141 -4.00 12.15 -16.78
CA ARG A 141 -2.64 11.62 -16.64
C ARG A 141 -1.64 12.43 -17.44
N ASP A 142 -1.93 12.71 -18.71
CA ASP A 142 -1.05 13.46 -19.58
C ASP A 142 -0.78 14.88 -19.07
N LYS A 143 -1.81 15.55 -18.57
CA LYS A 143 -1.68 16.88 -18.00
C LYS A 143 -0.78 16.89 -16.76
N TYR A 144 -0.94 15.86 -15.90
CA TYR A 144 -0.09 15.69 -14.73
C TYR A 144 1.38 15.45 -15.14
N LEU A 145 1.63 14.48 -16.04
CA LEU A 145 2.98 14.12 -16.47
C LEU A 145 3.70 15.30 -17.16
N ARG A 146 2.96 16.11 -17.93
CA ARG A 146 3.54 17.35 -18.52
C ARG A 146 3.90 18.40 -17.46
N SER A 147 3.18 18.46 -16.34
CA SER A 147 3.50 19.40 -15.27
C SER A 147 4.72 18.99 -14.43
N VAL A 148 5.09 17.72 -14.43
CA VAL A 148 6.22 17.17 -13.66
C VAL A 148 7.49 17.05 -14.50
N LYS A 149 7.38 16.86 -15.83
CA LYS A 149 8.53 16.75 -16.75
C LYS A 149 9.55 17.91 -16.69
N PRO A 150 9.18 19.18 -16.45
CA PRO A 150 10.19 20.26 -16.41
C PRO A 150 11.21 20.14 -15.29
N PHE A 151 11.02 19.26 -14.32
CA PHE A 151 11.93 19.12 -13.17
C PHE A 151 12.98 18.02 -13.34
N PHE A 152 12.93 17.22 -14.41
CA PHE A 152 13.82 16.08 -14.63
C PHE A 152 14.71 16.18 -15.86
N ASP A 153 14.64 17.26 -16.61
CA ASP A 153 15.44 17.51 -17.83
C ASP A 153 16.60 18.51 -17.60
N GLU A 154 17.23 18.48 -16.41
CA GLU A 154 18.54 19.12 -16.17
C GLU A 154 19.61 18.09 -15.80
#